data_8995696efc72880a463fefd8246d82f2
#
_entry.id   8995696efc72880a463fefd8246d82f2
#
_cell.length_a   1.000
_cell.length_b   1.000
_cell.length_c   1.000
_cell.angle_alpha   90.00
_cell.angle_beta   90.00
_cell.angle_gamma   90.00
#
_symmetry.space_group_name_H-M   'P 1'
#
loop_
_entity.id
_entity.type
_entity.pdbx_description
1 polymer ?
#
loop_
_entity_poly.entity_id
_entity_poly.type
_entity_poly.pdbx_seq_one_letter_code
_entity_poly.pdbx_strand_id
1 'polypeptide(L)'
;MRLIKVVLLAAALMVSSTVFAITDEEQVELSSAIEKGDVATVKKFLDNGLSPNDTAFAWSWLQVSANKNQLEIVKLMVERGANVNYKHPITKMTTVAFAAYNGNKDMVTYLISKGADPNIKLRGNVSLVRMSRDMGNQDMADFLMKNGALDDGCKEEKCF
;
A
#
# COMPACT_ATOMS: atom_id res chain seq x y z
N MET A 1 -24.93 29.35 -56.72
CA MET A 1 -23.90 28.51 -56.05
C MET A 1 -23.55 29.11 -54.70
N ARG A 2 -24.12 28.55 -53.64
CA ARG A 2 -23.85 29.00 -52.25
C ARG A 2 -22.93 27.97 -51.60
N LEU A 3 -21.69 28.37 -51.30
CA LEU A 3 -20.74 27.58 -50.55
C LEU A 3 -21.14 27.62 -49.05
N ILE A 4 -21.55 26.47 -48.51
CA ILE A 4 -21.80 26.28 -47.07
C ILE A 4 -20.45 26.01 -46.44
N LYS A 5 -19.93 26.97 -45.68
CA LYS A 5 -18.78 26.76 -44.80
C LYS A 5 -19.22 25.92 -43.58
N VAL A 6 -18.81 24.67 -43.56
CA VAL A 6 -18.92 23.83 -42.36
C VAL A 6 -17.80 24.24 -41.44
N VAL A 7 -18.15 24.96 -40.38
CA VAL A 7 -17.23 25.23 -39.25
C VAL A 7 -17.31 24.03 -38.35
N LEU A 8 -16.31 23.15 -38.40
CA LEU A 8 -16.09 22.11 -37.41
C LEU A 8 -15.60 22.76 -36.11
N LEU A 9 -16.51 22.90 -35.15
CA LEU A 9 -16.20 23.28 -33.79
C LEU A 9 -15.61 22.03 -33.12
N ALA A 10 -14.27 21.89 -33.14
CA ALA A 10 -13.57 20.95 -32.30
C ALA A 10 -13.61 21.43 -30.86
N ALA A 11 -14.64 21.02 -30.12
CA ALA A 11 -14.67 21.17 -28.67
C ALA A 11 -13.59 20.25 -28.11
N ALA A 12 -12.40 20.80 -27.91
CA ALA A 12 -11.36 20.15 -27.07
C ALA A 12 -11.93 20.03 -25.66
N LEU A 13 -12.43 18.88 -25.31
CA LEU A 13 -12.67 18.50 -23.92
C LEU A 13 -11.31 18.46 -23.22
N MET A 14 -10.90 19.60 -22.69
CA MET A 14 -9.86 19.66 -21.68
C MET A 14 -10.43 18.94 -20.45
N VAL A 15 -10.20 17.63 -20.35
CA VAL A 15 -10.33 16.94 -19.08
C VAL A 15 -9.21 17.51 -18.21
N SER A 16 -9.56 18.57 -17.50
CA SER A 16 -8.75 19.04 -16.38
C SER A 16 -8.71 17.88 -15.39
N SER A 17 -7.60 17.16 -15.37
CA SER A 17 -7.28 16.26 -14.28
C SER A 17 -7.05 17.14 -13.06
N THR A 18 -8.13 17.47 -12.36
CA THR A 18 -8.04 18.04 -11.02
C THR A 18 -7.32 17.00 -10.17
N VAL A 19 -6.05 17.26 -9.86
CA VAL A 19 -5.35 16.52 -8.82
C VAL A 19 -6.17 16.73 -7.56
N PHE A 20 -6.86 15.70 -7.11
CA PHE A 20 -7.63 15.73 -5.87
C PHE A 20 -6.62 15.64 -4.72
N ALA A 21 -6.22 16.78 -4.20
CA ALA A 21 -5.42 16.83 -2.98
C ALA A 21 -6.40 16.96 -1.80
N ILE A 22 -6.39 15.98 -0.91
CA ILE A 22 -7.18 16.05 0.33
C ILE A 22 -6.61 17.11 1.26
N THR A 23 -7.48 17.83 1.94
CA THR A 23 -7.12 18.85 2.95
C THR A 23 -6.51 18.18 4.20
N ASP A 24 -5.87 18.98 5.05
CA ASP A 24 -5.33 18.46 6.32
C ASP A 24 -6.44 17.87 7.21
N GLU A 25 -7.64 18.47 7.21
CA GLU A 25 -8.80 17.94 7.94
C GLU A 25 -9.26 16.59 7.39
N GLU A 26 -9.33 16.46 6.07
CA GLU A 26 -9.66 15.20 5.39
C GLU A 26 -8.60 14.13 5.62
N GLN A 27 -7.32 14.49 5.71
CA GLN A 27 -6.25 13.56 6.07
C GLN A 27 -6.42 13.02 7.50
N VAL A 28 -6.81 13.88 8.44
CA VAL A 28 -7.11 13.46 9.83
C VAL A 28 -8.34 12.55 9.86
N GLU A 29 -9.41 12.88 9.13
CA GLU A 29 -10.62 12.06 9.04
C GLU A 29 -10.29 10.68 8.44
N LEU A 30 -9.58 10.63 7.32
CA LEU A 30 -9.17 9.38 6.66
C LEU A 30 -8.28 8.53 7.57
N SER A 31 -7.31 9.16 8.25
CA SER A 31 -6.43 8.48 9.20
C SER A 31 -7.21 7.86 10.36
N SER A 32 -8.18 8.62 10.91
CA SER A 32 -9.09 8.14 11.97
C SER A 32 -9.98 6.99 11.49
N ALA A 33 -10.52 7.10 10.26
CA ALA A 33 -11.32 6.04 9.66
C ALA A 33 -10.51 4.74 9.49
N ILE A 34 -9.27 4.85 9.00
CA ILE A 34 -8.36 3.70 8.87
C ILE A 34 -8.08 3.09 10.26
N GLU A 35 -7.77 3.91 11.25
CA GLU A 35 -7.46 3.41 12.60
C GLU A 35 -8.63 2.64 13.22
N LYS A 36 -9.86 3.10 12.99
CA LYS A 36 -11.09 2.46 13.49
C LYS A 36 -11.57 1.29 12.62
N GLY A 37 -10.97 1.06 11.46
CA GLY A 37 -11.43 0.04 10.51
C GLY A 37 -12.74 0.43 9.80
N ASP A 38 -13.05 1.72 9.70
CA ASP A 38 -14.26 2.22 9.02
C ASP A 38 -14.10 2.15 7.49
N VAL A 39 -14.40 0.98 6.96
CA VAL A 39 -14.35 0.69 5.52
C VAL A 39 -15.27 1.61 4.72
N ALA A 40 -16.44 1.99 5.28
CA ALA A 40 -17.42 2.80 4.58
C ALA A 40 -16.89 4.23 4.33
N THR A 41 -16.29 4.84 5.34
CA THR A 41 -15.65 6.16 5.21
C THR A 41 -14.47 6.11 4.25
N VAL A 42 -13.58 5.11 4.35
CA VAL A 42 -12.45 4.97 3.41
C VAL A 42 -12.95 4.79 1.97
N LYS A 43 -14.00 3.97 1.78
CA LYS A 43 -14.63 3.80 0.46
C LYS A 43 -15.16 5.12 -0.09
N LYS A 44 -15.81 5.93 0.73
CA LYS A 44 -16.31 7.26 0.34
C LYS A 44 -15.18 8.17 -0.15
N PHE A 45 -14.02 8.19 0.53
CA PHE A 45 -12.86 8.95 0.07
C PHE A 45 -12.39 8.51 -1.31
N LEU A 46 -12.27 7.19 -1.53
CA LEU A 46 -11.86 6.63 -2.82
C LEU A 46 -12.88 6.91 -3.93
N ASP A 47 -14.18 6.82 -3.63
CA ASP A 47 -15.25 7.13 -4.58
C ASP A 47 -15.31 8.63 -4.94
N ASN A 48 -14.87 9.50 -4.04
CA ASN A 48 -14.79 10.95 -4.24
C ASN A 48 -13.49 11.41 -4.94
N GLY A 49 -12.61 10.48 -5.35
CA GLY A 49 -11.44 10.78 -6.16
C GLY A 49 -10.10 10.73 -5.45
N LEU A 50 -10.05 10.30 -4.17
CA LEU A 50 -8.77 9.97 -3.54
C LEU A 50 -8.08 8.86 -4.35
N SER A 51 -6.85 9.12 -4.79
CA SER A 51 -6.06 8.08 -5.43
C SER A 51 -5.64 7.02 -4.41
N PRO A 52 -5.81 5.72 -4.69
CA PRO A 52 -5.34 4.66 -3.80
C PRO A 52 -3.81 4.64 -3.65
N ASN A 53 -3.10 5.42 -4.50
CA ASN A 53 -1.65 5.57 -4.47
C ASN A 53 -1.18 6.89 -3.81
N ASP A 54 -2.10 7.70 -3.31
CA ASP A 54 -1.73 8.91 -2.58
C ASP A 54 -1.01 8.57 -1.27
N THR A 55 -0.19 9.52 -0.83
CA THR A 55 0.65 9.36 0.34
C THR A 55 0.48 10.52 1.31
N ALA A 56 0.56 10.22 2.61
CA ALA A 56 0.72 11.22 3.66
C ALA A 56 2.09 11.03 4.32
N PHE A 57 2.92 12.07 4.35
CA PHE A 57 4.29 12.02 4.88
C PHE A 57 5.12 10.84 4.31
N ALA A 58 5.00 10.61 2.99
CA ALA A 58 5.61 9.51 2.24
C ALA A 58 5.10 8.09 2.58
N TRP A 59 4.13 7.93 3.47
CA TRP A 59 3.43 6.68 3.69
C TRP A 59 2.22 6.58 2.78
N SER A 60 2.10 5.49 2.00
CA SER A 60 0.86 5.25 1.27
C SER A 60 -0.27 4.88 2.24
N TRP A 61 -1.50 5.26 1.90
CA TRP A 61 -2.66 4.90 2.72
C TRP A 61 -2.84 3.39 2.86
N LEU A 62 -2.38 2.62 1.84
CA LEU A 62 -2.31 1.16 1.93
C LEU A 62 -1.35 0.70 3.02
N GLN A 63 -0.16 1.33 3.15
CA GLN A 63 0.80 1.02 4.21
C GLN A 63 0.26 1.40 5.59
N VAL A 64 -0.40 2.56 5.70
CA VAL A 64 -1.06 2.98 6.94
C VAL A 64 -2.11 1.95 7.36
N SER A 65 -2.94 1.49 6.41
CA SER A 65 -3.98 0.48 6.67
C SER A 65 -3.39 -0.85 7.15
N ALA A 66 -2.29 -1.31 6.53
CA ALA A 66 -1.60 -2.52 6.95
C ALA A 66 -0.94 -2.36 8.33
N ASN A 67 -0.32 -1.21 8.61
CA ASN A 67 0.26 -0.90 9.92
C ASN A 67 -0.80 -0.90 11.05
N LYS A 68 -2.02 -0.43 10.74
CA LYS A 68 -3.17 -0.49 11.66
C LYS A 68 -3.89 -1.84 11.66
N ASN A 69 -3.34 -2.83 10.95
CA ASN A 69 -3.85 -4.21 10.87
C ASN A 69 -5.27 -4.32 10.27
N GLN A 70 -5.66 -3.40 9.39
CA GLN A 70 -7.01 -3.30 8.82
C GLN A 70 -7.12 -4.05 7.50
N LEU A 71 -7.30 -5.38 7.55
CA LEU A 71 -7.31 -6.25 6.37
C LEU A 71 -8.38 -5.86 5.34
N GLU A 72 -9.59 -5.53 5.77
CA GLU A 72 -10.67 -5.18 4.85
C GLU A 72 -10.42 -3.85 4.11
N ILE A 73 -9.81 -2.88 4.78
CA ILE A 73 -9.37 -1.64 4.13
C ILE A 73 -8.23 -1.91 3.15
N VAL A 74 -7.27 -2.77 3.53
CA VAL A 74 -6.19 -3.21 2.63
C VAL A 74 -6.76 -3.84 1.37
N LYS A 75 -7.74 -4.76 1.50
CA LYS A 75 -8.42 -5.38 0.36
C LYS A 75 -9.10 -4.33 -0.53
N LEU A 76 -9.88 -3.44 0.06
CA LEU A 76 -10.57 -2.36 -0.66
C LEU A 76 -9.57 -1.51 -1.46
N MET A 77 -8.48 -1.07 -0.86
CA MET A 77 -7.47 -0.23 -1.55
C MET A 77 -6.77 -0.98 -2.69
N VAL A 78 -6.43 -2.25 -2.48
CA VAL A 78 -5.80 -3.08 -3.52
C VAL A 78 -6.77 -3.30 -4.70
N GLU A 79 -8.05 -3.54 -4.44
CA GLU A 79 -9.08 -3.66 -5.47
C GLU A 79 -9.29 -2.36 -6.26
N ARG A 80 -8.97 -1.22 -5.64
CA ARG A 80 -8.99 0.10 -6.29
C ARG A 80 -7.66 0.46 -6.98
N GLY A 81 -6.69 -0.47 -7.05
CA GLY A 81 -5.44 -0.31 -7.78
C GLY A 81 -4.29 0.28 -6.97
N ALA A 82 -4.32 0.15 -5.65
CA ALA A 82 -3.17 0.52 -4.81
C ALA A 82 -1.93 -0.33 -5.16
N ASN A 83 -0.78 0.32 -5.22
CA ASN A 83 0.50 -0.34 -5.47
C ASN A 83 0.96 -1.12 -4.23
N VAL A 84 0.80 -2.43 -4.26
CA VAL A 84 1.18 -3.33 -3.16
C VAL A 84 2.68 -3.34 -2.87
N ASN A 85 3.50 -2.94 -3.87
CA ASN A 85 4.96 -2.94 -3.79
C ASN A 85 5.56 -1.54 -3.54
N TYR A 86 4.72 -0.53 -3.22
CA TYR A 86 5.24 0.77 -2.84
C TYR A 86 6.20 0.66 -1.66
N LYS A 87 7.40 1.23 -1.80
CA LYS A 87 8.45 1.25 -0.76
C LYS A 87 8.55 2.64 -0.15
N HIS A 88 8.42 2.73 1.15
CA HIS A 88 8.71 3.98 1.84
C HIS A 88 10.16 4.42 1.57
N PRO A 89 10.42 5.66 1.15
CA PRO A 89 11.72 6.09 0.65
C PRO A 89 12.87 5.92 1.66
N ILE A 90 12.60 6.06 2.95
CA ILE A 90 13.62 5.99 4.01
C ILE A 90 13.75 4.58 4.59
N THR A 91 12.63 4.02 5.07
CA THR A 91 12.64 2.73 5.80
C THR A 91 12.64 1.52 4.90
N LYS A 92 12.28 1.71 3.61
CA LYS A 92 12.04 0.65 2.62
C LYS A 92 10.91 -0.32 2.99
N MET A 93 10.13 0.01 4.04
CA MET A 93 8.94 -0.76 4.40
C MET A 93 7.95 -0.81 3.24
N THR A 94 7.32 -1.95 3.05
CA THR A 94 6.21 -2.16 2.13
C THR A 94 4.98 -2.63 2.89
N THR A 95 3.86 -2.76 2.21
CA THR A 95 2.62 -3.23 2.83
C THR A 95 2.76 -4.65 3.39
N VAL A 96 3.42 -5.57 2.67
CA VAL A 96 3.65 -6.93 3.16
C VAL A 96 4.62 -6.97 4.34
N ALA A 97 5.55 -6.01 4.43
CA ALA A 97 6.43 -5.90 5.59
C ALA A 97 5.64 -5.51 6.86
N PHE A 98 4.66 -4.61 6.77
CA PHE A 98 3.77 -4.29 7.89
C PHE A 98 2.89 -5.48 8.28
N ALA A 99 2.36 -6.21 7.31
CA ALA A 99 1.58 -7.43 7.58
C ALA A 99 2.40 -8.47 8.35
N ALA A 100 3.67 -8.69 7.94
CA ALA A 100 4.59 -9.59 8.62
C ALA A 100 4.98 -9.08 10.02
N TYR A 101 5.24 -7.76 10.14
CA TYR A 101 5.54 -7.11 11.42
C TYR A 101 4.40 -7.32 12.44
N ASN A 102 3.16 -7.15 12.01
CA ASN A 102 1.98 -7.34 12.85
C ASN A 102 1.60 -8.82 13.07
N GLY A 103 2.32 -9.76 12.48
CA GLY A 103 2.01 -11.19 12.61
C GLY A 103 0.75 -11.63 11.85
N ASN A 104 0.21 -10.80 10.94
CA ASN A 104 -1.04 -11.08 10.23
C ASN A 104 -0.81 -11.96 9.00
N LYS A 105 -0.90 -13.28 9.18
CA LYS A 105 -0.71 -14.28 8.11
C LYS A 105 -1.74 -14.16 6.98
N ASP A 106 -2.99 -13.81 7.30
CA ASP A 106 -4.05 -13.66 6.30
C ASP A 106 -3.75 -12.47 5.38
N MET A 107 -3.32 -11.35 5.96
CA MET A 107 -2.91 -10.17 5.20
C MET A 107 -1.67 -10.46 4.35
N VAL A 108 -0.67 -11.17 4.88
CA VAL A 108 0.52 -11.60 4.12
C VAL A 108 0.10 -12.46 2.93
N THR A 109 -0.75 -13.48 3.15
CA THR A 109 -1.25 -14.35 2.09
C THR A 109 -1.99 -13.56 1.01
N TYR A 110 -2.90 -12.67 1.43
CA TYR A 110 -3.64 -11.83 0.50
C TYR A 110 -2.71 -10.95 -0.34
N LEU A 111 -1.78 -10.25 0.29
CA LEU A 111 -0.86 -9.34 -0.41
C LEU A 111 0.05 -10.09 -1.39
N ILE A 112 0.59 -11.24 -1.02
CA ILE A 112 1.39 -12.08 -1.92
C ILE A 112 0.53 -12.54 -3.10
N SER A 113 -0.72 -12.96 -2.89
CA SER A 113 -1.63 -13.32 -3.97
C SER A 113 -1.95 -12.17 -4.94
N LYS A 114 -1.76 -10.93 -4.49
CA LYS A 114 -1.92 -9.71 -5.29
C LYS A 114 -0.58 -9.17 -5.85
N GLY A 115 0.49 -9.97 -5.79
CA GLY A 115 1.79 -9.65 -6.39
C GLY A 115 2.72 -8.85 -5.48
N ALA A 116 2.48 -8.83 -4.16
CA ALA A 116 3.47 -8.30 -3.24
C ALA A 116 4.71 -9.21 -3.22
N ASP A 117 5.90 -8.59 -3.36
CA ASP A 117 7.17 -9.32 -3.33
C ASP A 117 7.60 -9.59 -1.88
N PRO A 118 7.63 -10.88 -1.44
CA PRO A 118 8.06 -11.23 -0.09
C PRO A 118 9.59 -11.14 0.10
N ASN A 119 10.35 -10.94 -1.00
CA ASN A 119 11.82 -10.92 -1.00
C ASN A 119 12.42 -9.51 -0.97
N ILE A 120 11.59 -8.50 -0.76
CA ILE A 120 12.06 -7.14 -0.60
C ILE A 120 13.07 -7.06 0.54
N LYS A 121 14.03 -6.15 0.38
CA LYS A 121 14.96 -5.81 1.45
C LYS A 121 14.56 -4.46 2.07
N LEU A 122 14.46 -4.46 3.39
CA LEU A 122 14.27 -3.29 4.22
C LEU A 122 15.58 -2.49 4.35
N ARG A 123 15.54 -1.37 5.06
CA ARG A 123 16.76 -0.62 5.38
C ARG A 123 17.76 -1.55 6.08
N GLY A 124 19.05 -1.40 5.75
CA GLY A 124 20.10 -2.30 6.27
C GLY A 124 20.12 -3.67 5.62
N ASN A 125 19.52 -3.84 4.43
CA ASN A 125 19.48 -5.11 3.69
C ASN A 125 18.79 -6.27 4.46
N VAL A 126 17.89 -5.94 5.38
CA VAL A 126 17.18 -6.91 6.22
C VAL A 126 16.04 -7.55 5.42
N SER A 127 15.97 -8.89 5.39
CA SER A 127 14.82 -9.63 4.82
C SER A 127 13.63 -9.65 5.77
N LEU A 128 12.43 -9.92 5.24
CA LEU A 128 11.23 -10.09 6.07
C LEU A 128 11.35 -11.30 7.00
N VAL A 129 12.01 -12.37 6.56
CA VAL A 129 12.28 -13.56 7.37
C VAL A 129 13.16 -13.20 8.57
N ARG A 130 14.26 -12.48 8.32
CA ARG A 130 15.14 -12.01 9.38
C ARG A 130 14.42 -11.05 10.33
N MET A 131 13.72 -10.04 9.80
CA MET A 131 12.92 -9.12 10.63
C MET A 131 12.00 -9.87 11.59
N SER A 132 11.30 -10.89 11.09
CA SER A 132 10.38 -11.68 11.92
C SER A 132 11.12 -12.45 13.02
N ARG A 133 12.30 -13.02 12.74
CA ARG A 133 13.14 -13.69 13.73
C ARG A 133 13.66 -12.72 14.79
N ASP A 134 14.19 -11.57 14.37
CA ASP A 134 14.72 -10.53 15.26
C ASP A 134 13.66 -10.01 16.24
N MET A 135 12.39 -10.08 15.82
CA MET A 135 11.23 -9.77 16.66
C MET A 135 10.75 -10.95 17.53
N GLY A 136 11.44 -12.09 17.48
CA GLY A 136 11.03 -13.31 18.18
C GLY A 136 9.82 -14.05 17.58
N ASN A 137 9.38 -13.65 16.38
CA ASN A 137 8.25 -14.29 15.70
C ASN A 137 8.73 -15.36 14.70
N GLN A 138 9.22 -16.48 15.22
CA GLN A 138 9.69 -17.61 14.41
C GLN A 138 8.56 -18.20 13.54
N ASP A 139 7.34 -18.23 14.06
CA ASP A 139 6.16 -18.74 13.34
C ASP A 139 5.83 -17.90 12.08
N MET A 140 6.02 -16.58 12.14
CA MET A 140 5.89 -15.73 10.95
C MET A 140 7.08 -15.90 10.00
N ALA A 141 8.30 -16.08 10.51
CA ALA A 141 9.47 -16.34 9.66
C ALA A 141 9.30 -17.62 8.85
N ASP A 142 8.86 -18.71 9.49
CA ASP A 142 8.58 -19.98 8.84
C ASP A 142 7.41 -19.87 7.84
N PHE A 143 6.39 -19.11 8.20
CA PHE A 143 5.26 -18.84 7.31
C PHE A 143 5.67 -18.07 6.06
N LEU A 144 6.52 -17.05 6.20
CA LEU A 144 7.05 -16.28 5.06
C LEU A 144 7.86 -17.18 4.12
N MET A 145 8.75 -18.03 4.66
CA MET A 145 9.53 -18.97 3.85
C MET A 145 8.63 -19.96 3.10
N LYS A 146 7.59 -20.46 3.75
CA LYS A 146 6.59 -21.34 3.11
C LYS A 146 5.86 -20.63 1.96
N ASN A 147 5.74 -19.31 2.00
CA ASN A 147 5.09 -18.49 0.98
C ASN A 147 6.11 -17.80 0.03
N GLY A 148 7.31 -18.34 -0.11
CA GLY A 148 8.28 -17.96 -1.13
C GLY A 148 9.28 -16.86 -0.72
N ALA A 149 9.30 -16.46 0.55
CA ALA A 149 10.34 -15.59 1.05
C ALA A 149 11.66 -16.37 1.24
N LEU A 150 12.75 -15.76 0.80
CA LEU A 150 14.09 -16.36 0.94
C LEU A 150 14.65 -16.04 2.34
N ASP A 151 15.23 -17.05 2.95
CA ASP A 151 16.07 -16.88 4.13
C ASP A 151 17.42 -16.29 3.68
N ASP A 152 17.83 -15.17 4.25
CA ASP A 152 19.15 -14.58 3.96
C ASP A 152 20.29 -15.28 4.70
N GLY A 153 19.98 -16.35 5.46
CA GLY A 153 20.95 -17.17 6.18
C GLY A 153 21.58 -16.49 7.39
N CYS A 154 21.18 -15.25 7.65
CA CYS A 154 21.73 -14.44 8.70
C CYS A 154 21.11 -14.79 10.05
N LYS A 155 21.86 -15.53 10.88
CA LYS A 155 21.42 -15.99 12.22
C LYS A 155 22.14 -15.30 13.37
N GLU A 156 23.07 -14.38 13.11
CA GLU A 156 23.92 -13.77 14.14
C GLU A 156 24.08 -12.26 13.95
N GLU A 157 24.53 -11.57 15.02
CA GLU A 157 24.82 -10.13 15.09
C GLU A 157 25.82 -9.61 14.04
N LYS A 158 26.49 -10.48 13.29
CA LYS A 158 27.55 -10.15 12.33
C LYS A 158 27.08 -9.94 10.88
N CYS A 159 25.81 -9.82 10.64
CA CYS A 159 25.25 -9.67 9.30
C CYS A 159 24.99 -8.20 8.89
N PHE A 160 25.77 -7.29 9.39
CA PHE A 160 25.78 -5.86 9.06
C PHE A 160 26.94 -5.48 8.18
#